data_8b6519976fbf8952c6107adcf0b57480
#
_entry.id   8b6519976fbf8952c6107adcf0b57480
#
_cell.length_a   1.000
_cell.length_b   1.000
_cell.length_c   1.000
_cell.angle_alpha   90.00
_cell.angle_beta   90.00
_cell.angle_gamma   90.00
#
_symmetry.space_group_name_H-M   'P 1'
#
loop_
_entity.id
_entity.type
_entity.pdbx_description
1 polymer ?
#
loop_
_entity_poly.entity_id
_entity_poly.type
_entity_poly.pdbx_seq_one_letter_code
_entity_poly.pdbx_strand_id
1 'polypeptide(L)'
;MSILLDSPVDALRQYVSFPSVSADQSFADGVSGAREFACSRLKELGFEVDLIPTPIHPIILATRGDPSWPRLVIYGHYDVQPPDPLDLWTTDPFDAVERDGRLYGRGAADNKGPQIVHMSALARVFRDNPDYPLHITYLIEGEEEIGSPSFRGFLGEHKQKLQGDLLLVSDTGSPGADQLVVTTGLRGLSAMEVKIFGPKQDLHSGVHGGALLNPLQALMQ
;
A
#
# COMPACT_ATOMS: atom_id res chain seq x y z
N MET A 1 -19.64 -17.24 -9.03
CA MET A 1 -18.48 -16.85 -9.88
C MET A 1 -17.72 -15.79 -9.15
N SER A 2 -16.38 -15.85 -9.14
CA SER A 2 -15.55 -14.88 -8.40
C SER A 2 -15.16 -13.72 -9.30
N ILE A 3 -15.37 -12.50 -8.86
CA ILE A 3 -14.99 -11.29 -9.61
C ILE A 3 -13.50 -11.30 -9.99
N LEU A 4 -12.64 -11.96 -9.19
CA LEU A 4 -11.21 -12.12 -9.46
C LEU A 4 -10.92 -12.98 -10.72
N LEU A 5 -11.84 -13.88 -11.06
CA LEU A 5 -11.73 -14.73 -12.27
C LEU A 5 -12.43 -14.10 -13.47
N ASP A 6 -13.63 -13.54 -13.23
CA ASP A 6 -14.53 -13.12 -14.30
C ASP A 6 -14.17 -11.72 -14.81
N SER A 7 -13.79 -10.81 -13.93
CA SER A 7 -13.42 -9.42 -14.25
C SER A 7 -12.43 -8.83 -13.25
N PRO A 8 -11.13 -9.18 -13.32
CA PRO A 8 -10.11 -8.59 -12.44
C PRO A 8 -10.05 -7.06 -12.50
N VAL A 9 -10.37 -6.47 -13.65
CA VAL A 9 -10.42 -5.01 -13.83
C VAL A 9 -11.53 -4.40 -12.97
N ASP A 10 -12.71 -5.03 -12.93
CA ASP A 10 -13.81 -4.53 -12.10
C ASP A 10 -13.53 -4.75 -10.60
N ALA A 11 -12.83 -5.84 -10.25
CA ALA A 11 -12.34 -6.03 -8.88
C ALA A 11 -11.39 -4.89 -8.46
N LEU A 12 -10.49 -4.47 -9.37
CA LEU A 12 -9.58 -3.35 -9.12
C LEU A 12 -10.34 -2.02 -9.04
N ARG A 13 -11.32 -1.76 -9.94
CA ARG A 13 -12.16 -0.57 -9.85
C ARG A 13 -12.88 -0.47 -8.51
N GLN A 14 -13.47 -1.59 -8.07
CA GLN A 14 -14.12 -1.64 -6.76
C GLN A 14 -13.12 -1.42 -5.61
N TYR A 15 -11.91 -1.96 -5.70
CA TYR A 15 -10.91 -1.76 -4.66
C TYR A 15 -10.42 -0.30 -4.61
N VAL A 16 -10.21 0.32 -5.78
CA VAL A 16 -9.80 1.74 -5.90
C VAL A 16 -10.88 2.67 -5.36
N SER A 17 -12.18 2.34 -5.52
CA SER A 17 -13.28 3.19 -5.06
C SER A 17 -13.34 3.41 -3.54
N PHE A 18 -12.57 2.68 -2.76
CA PHE A 18 -12.34 2.98 -1.34
C PHE A 18 -11.18 3.97 -1.20
N PRO A 19 -11.41 5.23 -0.82
CA PRO A 19 -10.36 6.24 -0.64
C PRO A 19 -9.57 5.97 0.65
N SER A 20 -8.67 5.01 0.62
CA SER A 20 -7.95 4.50 1.79
C SER A 20 -6.70 5.31 2.14
N VAL A 21 -6.82 6.63 2.25
CA VAL A 21 -5.74 7.53 2.60
C VAL A 21 -5.41 7.40 4.09
N SER A 22 -4.30 6.74 4.42
CA SER A 22 -3.91 6.45 5.82
C SER A 22 -3.47 7.67 6.60
N ALA A 23 -2.97 8.71 5.91
CA ALA A 23 -2.46 9.93 6.52
C ALA A 23 -3.55 10.89 7.02
N ASP A 24 -4.84 10.69 6.67
CA ASP A 24 -5.93 11.62 6.96
C ASP A 24 -7.14 10.88 7.53
N GLN A 25 -7.51 11.25 8.77
CA GLN A 25 -8.64 10.66 9.51
C GLN A 25 -10.00 10.84 8.79
N SER A 26 -10.15 11.84 7.93
CA SER A 26 -11.39 12.03 7.16
C SER A 26 -11.67 10.89 6.18
N PHE A 27 -10.67 10.07 5.86
CA PHE A 27 -10.76 8.90 5.00
C PHE A 27 -10.91 7.56 5.77
N ALA A 28 -11.19 7.58 7.08
CA ALA A 28 -11.26 6.37 7.92
C ALA A 28 -12.23 5.31 7.37
N ASP A 29 -13.38 5.70 6.82
CA ASP A 29 -14.35 4.80 6.20
C ASP A 29 -13.76 4.15 4.94
N GLY A 30 -13.02 4.90 4.14
CA GLY A 30 -12.32 4.39 2.96
C GLY A 30 -11.24 3.39 3.32
N VAL A 31 -10.46 3.66 4.37
CA VAL A 31 -9.44 2.74 4.92
C VAL A 31 -10.09 1.44 5.38
N SER A 32 -11.20 1.55 6.12
CA SER A 32 -11.97 0.37 6.57
C SER A 32 -12.55 -0.42 5.41
N GLY A 33 -13.14 0.26 4.42
CA GLY A 33 -13.71 -0.37 3.23
C GLY A 33 -12.67 -1.12 2.40
N ALA A 34 -11.49 -0.53 2.19
CA ALA A 34 -10.39 -1.17 1.48
C ALA A 34 -9.90 -2.42 2.21
N ARG A 35 -9.73 -2.35 3.53
CA ARG A 35 -9.37 -3.49 4.38
C ARG A 35 -10.40 -4.62 4.29
N GLU A 36 -11.68 -4.30 4.41
CA GLU A 36 -12.77 -5.26 4.34
C GLU A 36 -12.87 -5.92 2.97
N PHE A 37 -12.66 -5.15 1.91
CA PHE A 37 -12.57 -5.68 0.55
C PHE A 37 -11.46 -6.73 0.44
N ALA A 38 -10.23 -6.40 0.85
CA ALA A 38 -9.09 -7.32 0.81
C ALA A 38 -9.37 -8.59 1.63
N CYS A 39 -9.87 -8.45 2.87
CA CYS A 39 -10.26 -9.59 3.72
C CYS A 39 -11.31 -10.49 3.03
N SER A 40 -12.32 -9.88 2.41
CA SER A 40 -13.40 -10.60 1.73
C SER A 40 -12.85 -11.41 0.55
N ARG A 41 -11.99 -10.80 -0.28
CA ARG A 41 -11.38 -11.50 -1.43
C ARG A 41 -10.49 -12.65 -1.01
N LEU A 42 -9.70 -12.48 0.05
CA LEU A 42 -8.87 -13.56 0.60
C LEU A 42 -9.72 -14.71 1.16
N LYS A 43 -10.81 -14.41 1.88
CA LYS A 43 -11.75 -15.43 2.37
C LYS A 43 -12.40 -16.21 1.21
N GLU A 44 -12.78 -15.55 0.12
CA GLU A 44 -13.31 -16.20 -1.08
C GLU A 44 -12.31 -17.17 -1.73
N LEU A 45 -11.01 -16.87 -1.60
CA LEU A 45 -9.93 -17.74 -2.05
C LEU A 45 -9.61 -18.88 -1.07
N GLY A 46 -10.36 -19.00 0.04
CA GLY A 46 -10.19 -20.04 1.05
C GLY A 46 -9.05 -19.79 2.03
N PHE A 47 -8.63 -18.54 2.21
CA PHE A 47 -7.70 -18.18 3.27
C PHE A 47 -8.40 -18.08 4.63
N GLU A 48 -7.71 -18.50 5.68
CA GLU A 48 -8.00 -18.09 7.05
C GLU A 48 -7.44 -16.69 7.24
N VAL A 49 -8.30 -15.74 7.63
CA VAL A 49 -7.96 -14.32 7.68
C VAL A 49 -8.03 -13.82 9.11
N ASP A 50 -6.88 -13.46 9.67
CA ASP A 50 -6.71 -12.79 10.94
C ASP A 50 -6.54 -11.28 10.72
N LEU A 51 -7.27 -10.48 11.48
CA LEU A 51 -7.09 -9.04 11.53
C LEU A 51 -6.34 -8.68 12.82
N ILE A 52 -5.07 -8.34 12.68
CA ILE A 52 -4.19 -8.05 13.82
C ILE A 52 -4.27 -6.56 14.14
N PRO A 53 -4.75 -6.17 15.32
CA PRO A 53 -4.83 -4.77 15.71
C PRO A 53 -3.43 -4.14 15.84
N THR A 54 -3.32 -2.90 15.37
CA THR A 54 -2.16 -2.04 15.56
C THR A 54 -2.61 -0.70 16.16
N PRO A 55 -1.72 0.16 16.60
CA PRO A 55 -2.09 1.48 17.11
C PRO A 55 -2.82 2.39 16.10
N ILE A 56 -2.62 2.20 14.78
CA ILE A 56 -3.20 3.08 13.77
C ILE A 56 -4.14 2.28 12.85
N HIS A 57 -3.61 1.38 12.01
CA HIS A 57 -4.40 0.62 11.05
C HIS A 57 -4.09 -0.88 11.14
N PRO A 58 -5.11 -1.76 11.34
CA PRO A 58 -4.90 -3.20 11.50
C PRO A 58 -4.18 -3.85 10.32
N ILE A 59 -3.34 -4.83 10.61
CA ILE A 59 -2.67 -5.66 9.62
C ILE A 59 -3.51 -6.89 9.31
N ILE A 60 -3.68 -7.22 8.03
CA ILE A 60 -4.29 -8.45 7.56
C ILE A 60 -3.21 -9.51 7.46
N LEU A 61 -3.39 -10.60 8.19
CA LEU A 61 -2.57 -11.80 8.08
C LEU A 61 -3.47 -12.94 7.65
N ALA A 62 -3.28 -13.45 6.44
CA ALA A 62 -4.11 -14.51 5.90
C ALA A 62 -3.27 -15.71 5.48
N THR A 63 -3.71 -16.92 5.83
CA THR A 63 -2.96 -18.15 5.56
C THR A 63 -3.82 -19.18 4.84
N ARG A 64 -3.19 -19.95 3.94
CA ARG A 64 -3.81 -21.07 3.25
C ARG A 64 -2.78 -22.13 2.92
N GLY A 65 -3.16 -23.41 2.99
CA GLY A 65 -2.34 -24.58 2.66
C GLY A 65 -1.71 -25.23 3.89
N ASP A 66 -1.15 -26.42 3.69
CA ASP A 66 -0.50 -27.19 4.74
C ASP A 66 0.85 -26.54 5.14
N PRO A 67 1.13 -26.30 6.42
CA PRO A 67 2.37 -25.70 6.88
C PRO A 67 3.64 -26.50 6.54
N SER A 68 3.51 -27.77 6.15
CA SER A 68 4.63 -28.62 5.71
C SER A 68 5.04 -28.39 4.25
N TRP A 69 4.21 -27.70 3.47
CA TRP A 69 4.49 -27.40 2.07
C TRP A 69 5.48 -26.22 1.93
N PRO A 70 6.08 -26.03 0.74
CA PRO A 70 6.87 -24.83 0.45
C PRO A 70 6.08 -23.57 0.76
N ARG A 71 6.74 -22.56 1.34
CA ARG A 71 6.10 -21.39 1.93
C ARG A 71 6.34 -20.14 1.10
N LEU A 72 5.27 -19.54 0.64
CA LEU A 72 5.26 -18.24 -0.04
C LEU A 72 4.65 -17.18 0.87
N VAL A 73 5.39 -16.13 1.15
CA VAL A 73 4.86 -14.91 1.78
C VAL A 73 4.61 -13.87 0.68
N ILE A 74 3.41 -13.31 0.63
CA ILE A 74 3.04 -12.24 -0.29
C ILE A 74 2.78 -10.98 0.55
N TYR A 75 3.51 -9.91 0.25
CA TYR A 75 3.34 -8.62 0.90
C TYR A 75 2.60 -7.63 0.02
N GLY A 76 1.82 -6.75 0.64
CA GLY A 76 1.19 -5.59 0.04
C GLY A 76 0.64 -4.63 1.09
N HIS A 77 0.06 -3.51 0.66
CA HIS A 77 -0.60 -2.55 1.54
C HIS A 77 -1.95 -2.09 0.97
N TYR A 78 -2.92 -1.80 1.83
CA TYR A 78 -4.27 -1.40 1.41
C TYR A 78 -4.50 0.11 1.49
N ASP A 79 -3.57 0.86 2.07
CA ASP A 79 -3.60 2.31 2.11
C ASP A 79 -3.03 2.92 0.82
N VAL A 80 -3.25 4.20 0.67
CA VAL A 80 -2.81 4.98 -0.50
C VAL A 80 -2.42 6.40 -0.08
N GLN A 81 -1.55 7.04 -0.88
CA GLN A 81 -1.20 8.45 -0.73
C GLN A 81 -2.41 9.37 -0.94
N PRO A 82 -2.42 10.58 -0.34
CA PRO A 82 -3.38 11.61 -0.69
C PRO A 82 -3.42 11.88 -2.21
N PRO A 83 -4.58 12.18 -2.77
CA PRO A 83 -4.71 12.44 -4.22
C PRO A 83 -4.30 13.85 -4.63
N ASP A 84 -3.89 14.70 -3.70
CA ASP A 84 -3.54 16.10 -3.97
C ASP A 84 -2.36 16.26 -4.95
N PRO A 85 -2.36 17.30 -5.79
CA PRO A 85 -3.45 18.28 -5.96
C PRO A 85 -4.57 17.77 -6.87
N LEU A 86 -5.83 17.93 -6.44
CA LEU A 86 -7.00 17.36 -7.12
C LEU A 86 -7.25 17.95 -8.52
N ASP A 87 -6.85 19.20 -8.77
CA ASP A 87 -7.02 19.88 -10.04
C ASP A 87 -6.16 19.32 -11.19
N LEU A 88 -5.17 18.49 -10.87
CA LEU A 88 -4.37 17.78 -11.86
C LEU A 88 -4.98 16.45 -12.33
N TRP A 89 -6.02 15.97 -11.65
CA TRP A 89 -6.72 14.76 -12.06
C TRP A 89 -7.74 15.05 -13.16
N THR A 90 -7.75 14.25 -14.22
CA THR A 90 -8.75 14.36 -15.30
C THR A 90 -10.08 13.69 -14.98
N THR A 91 -10.09 12.82 -13.98
CA THR A 91 -11.26 12.12 -13.43
C THR A 91 -11.09 12.02 -11.92
N ASP A 92 -12.16 11.71 -11.19
CA ASP A 92 -12.04 11.44 -9.74
C ASP A 92 -10.94 10.40 -9.49
N PRO A 93 -9.95 10.66 -8.60
CA PRO A 93 -8.88 9.75 -8.30
C PRO A 93 -9.35 8.39 -7.76
N PHE A 94 -10.53 8.30 -7.20
CA PHE A 94 -11.11 7.08 -6.65
C PHE A 94 -12.20 6.46 -7.55
N ASP A 95 -12.48 7.05 -8.71
CA ASP A 95 -13.27 6.44 -9.79
C ASP A 95 -12.33 5.98 -10.90
N ALA A 96 -11.87 4.72 -10.80
CA ALA A 96 -10.86 4.19 -11.70
C ALA A 96 -11.38 4.05 -13.13
N VAL A 97 -10.79 4.80 -14.05
CA VAL A 97 -11.21 4.89 -15.45
C VAL A 97 -10.18 4.28 -16.38
N GLU A 98 -10.66 3.49 -17.35
CA GLU A 98 -9.82 2.94 -18.41
C GLU A 98 -9.65 3.95 -19.55
N ARG A 99 -8.41 4.21 -19.94
CA ARG A 99 -8.03 5.04 -21.09
C ARG A 99 -6.81 4.42 -21.75
N ASP A 100 -6.84 4.30 -23.06
CA ASP A 100 -5.71 3.79 -23.87
C ASP A 100 -5.15 2.44 -23.36
N GLY A 101 -6.04 1.54 -22.93
CA GLY A 101 -5.67 0.22 -22.41
C GLY A 101 -5.00 0.23 -21.04
N ARG A 102 -5.12 1.34 -20.28
CA ARG A 102 -4.60 1.49 -18.91
C ARG A 102 -5.70 1.93 -17.96
N LEU A 103 -5.65 1.47 -16.72
CA LEU A 103 -6.55 1.90 -15.66
C LEU A 103 -5.89 3.00 -14.82
N TYR A 104 -6.56 4.15 -14.73
CA TYR A 104 -6.11 5.32 -13.99
C TYR A 104 -6.94 5.49 -12.72
N GLY A 105 -6.29 5.59 -11.57
CA GLY A 105 -6.89 5.84 -10.27
C GLY A 105 -5.84 5.80 -9.17
N ARG A 106 -6.08 6.47 -8.04
CA ARG A 106 -5.20 6.44 -6.87
C ARG A 106 -5.19 5.01 -6.28
N GLY A 107 -3.99 4.40 -6.18
CA GLY A 107 -3.85 3.02 -5.73
C GLY A 107 -3.92 1.98 -6.85
N ALA A 108 -4.24 2.37 -8.11
CA ALA A 108 -4.32 1.42 -9.21
C ALA A 108 -2.98 0.73 -9.53
N ALA A 109 -1.86 1.41 -9.32
CA ALA A 109 -0.51 0.86 -9.48
C ALA A 109 0.14 0.55 -8.12
N ASP A 110 -0.15 1.34 -7.10
CA ASP A 110 0.47 1.34 -5.79
C ASP A 110 -0.61 1.33 -4.70
N ASN A 111 -0.93 0.21 -4.06
CA ASN A 111 -0.48 -1.17 -4.31
C ASN A 111 -1.68 -2.10 -4.60
N LYS A 112 -2.92 -1.55 -4.79
CA LYS A 112 -4.16 -2.31 -4.99
C LYS A 112 -4.13 -3.16 -6.26
N GLY A 113 -3.55 -2.63 -7.35
CA GLY A 113 -3.41 -3.34 -8.62
C GLY A 113 -2.59 -4.61 -8.51
N PRO A 114 -1.34 -4.56 -8.05
CA PRO A 114 -0.52 -5.74 -7.80
C PRO A 114 -1.22 -6.78 -6.92
N GLN A 115 -1.94 -6.38 -5.87
CA GLN A 115 -2.70 -7.30 -5.03
C GLN A 115 -3.81 -8.01 -5.83
N ILE A 116 -4.57 -7.29 -6.66
CA ILE A 116 -5.60 -7.91 -7.52
C ILE A 116 -4.97 -8.88 -8.51
N VAL A 117 -3.80 -8.56 -9.07
CA VAL A 117 -3.06 -9.47 -9.95
C VAL A 117 -2.69 -10.76 -9.22
N HIS A 118 -2.13 -10.66 -8.00
CA HIS A 118 -1.80 -11.85 -7.19
C HIS A 118 -3.04 -12.68 -6.84
N MET A 119 -4.10 -12.02 -6.33
CA MET A 119 -5.34 -12.70 -5.97
C MET A 119 -6.00 -13.39 -7.16
N SER A 120 -5.98 -12.74 -8.33
CA SER A 120 -6.55 -13.32 -9.56
C SER A 120 -5.71 -14.48 -10.08
N ALA A 121 -4.38 -14.42 -9.96
CA ALA A 121 -3.50 -15.52 -10.29
C ALA A 121 -3.77 -16.73 -9.38
N LEU A 122 -3.86 -16.51 -8.07
CA LEU A 122 -4.19 -17.55 -7.09
C LEU A 122 -5.58 -18.12 -7.32
N ALA A 123 -6.58 -17.29 -7.64
CA ALA A 123 -7.92 -17.74 -7.98
C ALA A 123 -7.91 -18.75 -9.14
N ARG A 124 -7.09 -18.50 -10.17
CA ARG A 124 -6.92 -19.42 -11.31
C ARG A 124 -6.24 -20.71 -10.90
N VAL A 125 -5.13 -20.62 -10.16
CA VAL A 125 -4.39 -21.79 -9.66
C VAL A 125 -5.29 -22.69 -8.83
N PHE A 126 -6.04 -22.11 -7.88
CA PHE A 126 -6.91 -22.89 -6.98
C PHE A 126 -8.17 -23.41 -7.63
N ARG A 127 -8.68 -22.74 -8.68
CA ARG A 127 -9.76 -23.28 -9.53
C ARG A 127 -9.30 -24.57 -10.25
N ASP A 128 -8.09 -24.51 -10.81
CA ASP A 128 -7.57 -25.60 -11.65
C ASP A 128 -6.93 -26.72 -10.78
N ASN A 129 -6.45 -26.38 -9.61
CA ASN A 129 -5.90 -27.31 -8.62
C ASN A 129 -6.17 -26.81 -7.19
N PRO A 130 -7.31 -27.19 -6.57
CA PRO A 130 -7.69 -26.73 -5.23
C PRO A 130 -6.68 -27.04 -4.13
N ASP A 131 -5.96 -28.17 -4.26
CA ASP A 131 -4.98 -28.67 -3.31
C ASP A 131 -3.53 -28.42 -3.77
N TYR A 132 -3.31 -27.32 -4.51
CA TYR A 132 -1.98 -26.94 -4.97
C TYR A 132 -1.00 -26.89 -3.78
N PRO A 133 0.11 -27.64 -3.81
CA PRO A 133 0.96 -27.87 -2.63
C PRO A 133 1.86 -26.66 -2.33
N LEU A 134 1.24 -25.59 -1.85
CA LEU A 134 1.91 -24.35 -1.45
C LEU A 134 1.22 -23.80 -0.20
N HIS A 135 2.01 -23.53 0.85
CA HIS A 135 1.55 -22.77 2.00
C HIS A 135 1.75 -21.28 1.74
N ILE A 136 0.67 -20.53 1.71
CA ILE A 136 0.72 -19.09 1.42
C ILE A 136 0.37 -18.29 2.67
N THR A 137 1.21 -17.34 3.01
CA THR A 137 0.93 -16.29 3.98
C THR A 137 0.79 -14.97 3.23
N TYR A 138 -0.40 -14.38 3.28
CA TYR A 138 -0.64 -13.04 2.75
C TYR A 138 -0.56 -12.03 3.89
N LEU A 139 0.29 -11.03 3.74
CA LEU A 139 0.55 -9.98 4.72
C LEU A 139 0.23 -8.64 4.07
N ILE A 140 -0.82 -7.95 4.55
CA ILE A 140 -1.22 -6.66 4.01
C ILE A 140 -1.35 -5.66 5.14
N GLU A 141 -0.56 -4.57 5.08
CA GLU A 141 -0.63 -3.48 6.05
C GLU A 141 -1.48 -2.29 5.55
N GLY A 142 -1.76 -1.35 6.43
CA GLY A 142 -2.51 -0.13 6.11
C GLY A 142 -1.79 1.15 6.51
N GLU A 143 -0.46 1.10 6.65
CA GLU A 143 0.38 2.19 7.13
C GLU A 143 1.63 2.42 6.25
N GLU A 144 1.73 1.75 5.08
CA GLU A 144 2.92 1.82 4.22
C GLU A 144 3.18 3.27 3.81
N GLU A 145 2.16 3.97 3.39
CA GLU A 145 2.20 5.32 2.85
C GLU A 145 2.45 6.42 3.91
N ILE A 146 2.52 6.02 5.19
CA ILE A 146 2.93 6.86 6.32
C ILE A 146 4.20 6.33 7.00
N GLY A 147 4.94 5.42 6.34
CA GLY A 147 6.22 4.89 6.79
C GLY A 147 6.12 3.71 7.75
N SER A 148 5.01 2.96 7.74
CA SER A 148 4.82 1.70 8.47
C SER A 148 5.17 1.75 9.96
N PRO A 149 4.69 2.73 10.74
CA PRO A 149 5.14 2.92 12.13
C PRO A 149 4.87 1.70 13.03
N SER A 150 3.78 0.96 12.78
CA SER A 150 3.44 -0.23 13.57
C SER A 150 4.11 -1.52 13.09
N PHE A 151 4.61 -1.55 11.87
CA PHE A 151 5.05 -2.77 11.19
C PHE A 151 6.24 -3.45 11.85
N ARG A 152 7.22 -2.67 12.32
CA ARG A 152 8.40 -3.21 13.01
C ARG A 152 8.03 -3.98 14.28
N GLY A 153 7.09 -3.46 15.07
CA GLY A 153 6.58 -4.14 16.27
C GLY A 153 5.88 -5.45 15.91
N PHE A 154 4.97 -5.37 14.92
CA PHE A 154 4.26 -6.52 14.38
C PHE A 154 5.21 -7.63 13.90
N LEU A 155 6.25 -7.31 13.14
CA LEU A 155 7.23 -8.29 12.66
C LEU A 155 7.95 -9.00 13.82
N GLY A 156 8.26 -8.26 14.90
CA GLY A 156 8.89 -8.81 16.10
C GLY A 156 8.00 -9.87 16.79
N GLU A 157 6.70 -9.57 16.92
CA GLU A 157 5.73 -10.43 17.60
C GLU A 157 5.29 -11.63 16.76
N HIS A 158 5.22 -11.49 15.45
CA HIS A 158 4.67 -12.50 14.53
C HIS A 158 5.71 -13.20 13.65
N LYS A 159 7.00 -13.04 13.95
CA LYS A 159 8.13 -13.58 13.17
C LYS A 159 7.97 -15.05 12.78
N GLN A 160 7.43 -15.89 13.67
CA GLN A 160 7.26 -17.32 13.39
C GLN A 160 6.18 -17.60 12.32
N LYS A 161 5.10 -16.79 12.30
CA LYS A 161 4.04 -16.92 11.31
C LYS A 161 4.46 -16.41 9.91
N LEU A 162 5.52 -15.60 9.85
CA LEU A 162 6.04 -14.98 8.63
C LEU A 162 7.24 -15.68 8.03
N GLN A 163 7.57 -16.88 8.54
CA GLN A 163 8.63 -17.69 7.93
C GLN A 163 8.20 -18.17 6.55
N GLY A 164 9.04 -17.95 5.55
CA GLY A 164 8.80 -18.35 4.16
C GLY A 164 10.08 -18.73 3.45
N ASP A 165 9.94 -19.56 2.40
CA ASP A 165 11.04 -19.91 1.50
C ASP A 165 11.21 -18.83 0.43
N LEU A 166 10.12 -18.12 0.12
CA LEU A 166 10.08 -17.01 -0.83
C LEU A 166 9.19 -15.88 -0.28
N LEU A 167 9.67 -14.64 -0.41
CA LEU A 167 8.89 -13.42 -0.21
C LEU A 167 8.64 -12.75 -1.56
N LEU A 168 7.36 -12.55 -1.90
CA LEU A 168 6.94 -11.81 -3.08
C LEU A 168 6.46 -10.42 -2.67
N VAL A 169 7.15 -9.40 -3.18
CA VAL A 169 6.79 -8.00 -3.04
C VAL A 169 6.63 -7.41 -4.44
N SER A 170 5.43 -6.96 -4.80
CA SER A 170 5.14 -6.33 -6.09
C SER A 170 4.77 -4.87 -5.87
N ASP A 171 5.75 -4.10 -5.46
CA ASP A 171 5.61 -2.69 -5.09
C ASP A 171 6.68 -1.84 -5.79
N THR A 172 6.88 -2.13 -7.08
CA THR A 172 7.84 -1.45 -7.93
C THR A 172 7.24 -1.21 -9.32
N GLY A 173 7.74 -0.19 -10.01
CA GLY A 173 7.29 0.13 -11.35
C GLY A 173 7.72 -0.91 -12.39
N SER A 174 6.91 -1.05 -13.45
CA SER A 174 7.26 -1.80 -14.66
C SER A 174 7.54 -0.83 -15.81
N PRO A 175 8.61 -1.03 -16.58
CA PRO A 175 8.95 -0.14 -17.72
C PRO A 175 7.99 -0.29 -18.92
N GLY A 176 7.21 -1.37 -18.98
CA GLY A 176 6.23 -1.62 -20.03
C GLY A 176 5.27 -2.75 -19.67
N ALA A 177 4.09 -2.77 -20.31
CA ALA A 177 3.04 -3.74 -20.04
C ALA A 177 3.40 -5.19 -20.46
N ASP A 178 4.34 -5.34 -21.39
CA ASP A 178 4.85 -6.59 -21.94
C ASP A 178 6.20 -7.03 -21.35
N GLN A 179 6.69 -6.29 -20.32
CA GLN A 179 7.99 -6.57 -19.71
C GLN A 179 7.83 -7.00 -18.26
N LEU A 180 8.19 -8.25 -17.98
CA LEU A 180 8.35 -8.72 -16.61
C LEU A 180 9.72 -8.29 -16.08
N VAL A 181 9.72 -7.54 -14.97
CA VAL A 181 10.93 -7.08 -14.30
C VAL A 181 10.99 -7.67 -12.90
N VAL A 182 12.15 -8.24 -12.57
CA VAL A 182 12.47 -8.66 -11.21
C VAL A 182 13.51 -7.71 -10.63
N THR A 183 13.11 -6.93 -9.63
CA THR A 183 14.01 -6.01 -8.92
C THR A 183 14.88 -6.81 -7.97
N THR A 184 16.19 -6.81 -8.17
CA THR A 184 17.16 -7.60 -7.38
C THR A 184 17.84 -6.81 -6.27
N GLY A 185 17.55 -5.52 -6.16
CA GLY A 185 18.11 -4.64 -5.13
C GLY A 185 17.45 -3.29 -5.11
N LEU A 186 17.48 -2.62 -3.96
CA LEU A 186 16.94 -1.29 -3.76
C LEU A 186 18.07 -0.30 -3.45
N ARG A 187 17.85 0.97 -3.79
CA ARG A 187 18.71 2.07 -3.36
C ARG A 187 18.46 2.37 -1.90
N GLY A 188 19.50 2.82 -1.19
CA GLY A 188 19.33 3.42 0.13
C GLY A 188 18.58 4.73 0.03
N LEU A 189 17.83 5.08 1.08
CA LEU A 189 17.15 6.34 1.26
C LEU A 189 17.72 7.05 2.48
N SER A 190 17.96 8.36 2.34
CA SER A 190 18.22 9.26 3.46
C SER A 190 17.32 10.49 3.31
N ALA A 191 16.58 10.82 4.34
CA ALA A 191 15.72 11.99 4.40
C ALA A 191 16.11 12.87 5.58
N MET A 192 15.97 14.19 5.40
CA MET A 192 16.29 15.19 6.43
C MET A 192 15.25 16.30 6.39
N GLU A 193 14.81 16.72 7.56
CA GLU A 193 14.02 17.93 7.74
C GLU A 193 14.87 18.95 8.48
N VAL A 194 14.97 20.19 7.94
CA VAL A 194 15.68 21.29 8.60
C VAL A 194 14.67 22.35 9.00
N LYS A 195 14.56 22.62 10.31
CA LYS A 195 13.70 23.68 10.86
C LYS A 195 14.55 24.79 11.44
N ILE A 196 14.39 26.01 10.96
CA ILE A 196 15.05 27.20 11.49
C ILE A 196 13.99 28.09 12.14
N PHE A 197 14.21 28.37 13.42
CA PHE A 197 13.30 29.19 14.21
C PHE A 197 13.81 30.63 14.26
N GLY A 198 12.96 31.60 13.91
CA GLY A 198 13.17 33.00 14.06
C GLY A 198 12.64 33.54 15.39
N PRO A 199 12.50 34.88 15.52
CA PRO A 199 11.86 35.51 16.67
C PRO A 199 10.43 34.99 16.90
N LYS A 200 9.94 35.13 18.15
CA LYS A 200 8.60 34.65 18.56
C LYS A 200 7.44 35.37 17.88
N GLN A 201 7.69 36.50 17.23
CA GLN A 201 6.71 37.32 16.54
C GLN A 201 7.31 37.90 15.26
N ASP A 202 6.48 38.30 14.35
CA ASP A 202 6.89 39.00 13.13
C ASP A 202 7.48 40.36 13.47
N LEU A 203 8.60 40.66 12.84
CA LEU A 203 9.34 41.90 13.09
C LEU A 203 9.46 42.73 11.80
N HIS A 204 9.31 44.04 11.96
CA HIS A 204 9.44 44.96 10.84
C HIS A 204 10.91 45.03 10.38
N SER A 205 11.16 44.66 9.11
CA SER A 205 12.50 44.58 8.53
C SER A 205 13.24 45.91 8.50
N GLY A 206 12.54 47.05 8.37
CA GLY A 206 13.13 48.39 8.41
C GLY A 206 13.64 48.81 9.79
N VAL A 207 13.20 48.11 10.85
CA VAL A 207 13.62 48.40 12.26
C VAL A 207 14.66 47.38 12.72
N HIS A 208 14.50 46.12 12.39
CA HIS A 208 15.28 44.98 12.92
C HIS A 208 16.17 44.33 11.88
N GLY A 209 16.06 44.71 10.59
CA GLY A 209 16.86 44.14 9.52
C GLY A 209 18.36 44.37 9.74
N GLY A 210 19.16 43.34 9.53
CA GLY A 210 20.59 43.35 9.79
C GLY A 210 21.03 43.12 11.25
N ALA A 211 20.12 43.35 12.21
CA ALA A 211 20.39 43.09 13.63
C ALA A 211 19.97 41.66 14.08
N LEU A 212 18.99 41.09 13.41
CA LEU A 212 18.51 39.75 13.67
C LEU A 212 18.60 38.87 12.41
N LEU A 213 18.92 37.60 12.60
CA LEU A 213 19.03 36.65 11.52
C LEU A 213 17.63 36.32 10.93
N ASN A 214 17.49 36.51 9.64
CA ASN A 214 16.27 36.08 8.95
C ASN A 214 16.32 34.55 8.76
N PRO A 215 15.30 33.78 9.23
CA PRO A 215 15.29 32.32 9.12
C PRO A 215 15.44 31.81 7.67
N LEU A 216 14.88 32.52 6.69
CA LEU A 216 15.00 32.14 5.27
C LEU A 216 16.47 32.32 4.78
N GLN A 217 17.15 33.38 5.20
CA GLN A 217 18.57 33.56 4.85
C GLN A 217 19.44 32.48 5.51
N ALA A 218 19.13 32.12 6.76
CA ALA A 218 19.86 31.06 7.46
C ALA A 218 19.61 29.68 6.81
N LEU A 219 18.42 29.43 6.28
CA LEU A 219 18.11 28.19 5.58
C LEU A 219 18.86 28.07 4.23
N MET A 220 19.19 29.21 3.59
CA MET A 220 19.90 29.23 2.30
C MET A 220 21.42 29.16 2.43
N GLN A 221 21.98 29.27 3.62
CA GLN A 221 23.40 29.14 3.93
C GLN A 221 23.78 27.69 4.25
#